data_c132afe0b8fee511e4e38a3315763fd4
#
_entry.id   c132afe0b8fee511e4e38a3315763fd4
#
_cell.length_a   1.000
_cell.length_b   1.000
_cell.length_c   1.000
_cell.angle_alpha   90.00
_cell.angle_beta   90.00
_cell.angle_gamma   90.00
#
_symmetry.space_group_name_H-M   'P 1'
#
loop_
_entity.id
_entity.type
_entity.pdbx_description
1 polymer ?
#
loop_
_entity_poly.entity_id
_entity_poly.type
_entity_poly.pdbx_seq_one_letter_code
_entity_poly.pdbx_strand_id
1 'polypeptide(L)'
;EKLLKNFKDWTGKYPGSIFTAGSIARSFLVAFKSDFGDASNLSYLNIFKDVDQNKFDRLLDYSMQAYYGGKVESYAIGYIKDAYIIDKNSAYPAALIQLPKLTNEIIIQDGDDGLDNYFYAFVRCNITIKDKNFIHPIIIKNPVNNVNISPYGYLKNIVITKFEYDYLKKFNQKVEVLDYVAVKHEQNNYPYKHIIELLINDRYTTTNKSRADLDKTIVN
;
A
#
# COMPACT_ATOMS: atom_id res chain seq x y z
N GLU A 1 -1.81 -5.84 -29.31
CA GLU A 1 -0.69 -5.58 -30.25
C GLU A 1 -0.20 -4.14 -30.14
N LYS A 2 -1.07 -3.13 -30.24
CA LYS A 2 -0.74 -1.71 -30.20
C LYS A 2 -0.10 -1.29 -28.84
N LEU A 3 -0.59 -1.82 -27.73
CA LEU A 3 -0.08 -1.56 -26.38
C LEU A 3 1.34 -2.12 -26.22
N LEU A 4 1.60 -3.31 -26.74
CA LEU A 4 2.93 -3.93 -26.73
C LEU A 4 3.93 -3.17 -27.61
N LYS A 5 3.48 -2.64 -28.73
CA LYS A 5 4.32 -1.79 -29.59
C LYS A 5 4.71 -0.50 -28.85
N ASN A 6 3.75 0.19 -28.23
CA ASN A 6 4.03 1.39 -27.44
C ASN A 6 4.99 1.11 -26.28
N PHE A 7 4.82 -0.04 -25.59
CA PHE A 7 5.74 -0.46 -24.54
C PHE A 7 7.16 -0.62 -25.08
N LYS A 8 7.32 -1.32 -26.22
CA LYS A 8 8.62 -1.49 -26.89
C LYS A 8 9.22 -0.18 -27.35
N ASP A 9 8.43 0.68 -27.95
CA ASP A 9 8.88 1.99 -28.46
C ASP A 9 9.39 2.87 -27.30
N TRP A 10 8.82 2.73 -26.12
CA TRP A 10 9.22 3.49 -24.94
C TRP A 10 10.41 2.88 -24.20
N THR A 11 10.39 1.57 -23.97
CA THR A 11 11.38 0.88 -23.12
C THR A 11 12.52 0.21 -23.91
N GLY A 12 12.41 0.20 -25.23
CA GLY A 12 13.34 -0.52 -26.14
C GLY A 12 13.15 -2.05 -26.13
N LYS A 13 12.27 -2.60 -25.30
CA LYS A 13 12.08 -4.06 -25.15
C LYS A 13 10.60 -4.41 -25.07
N TYR A 14 10.26 -5.66 -25.39
CA TYR A 14 8.93 -6.19 -25.08
C TYR A 14 8.82 -6.54 -23.58
N PRO A 15 7.60 -6.46 -22.99
CA PRO A 15 7.41 -6.89 -21.62
C PRO A 15 7.68 -8.40 -21.48
N GLY A 16 8.27 -8.81 -20.36
CA GLY A 16 8.56 -10.22 -20.08
C GLY A 16 7.32 -11.08 -19.86
N SER A 17 6.18 -10.44 -19.55
CA SER A 17 4.88 -11.09 -19.43
C SER A 17 3.77 -10.10 -19.76
N ILE A 18 2.71 -10.59 -20.42
CA ILE A 18 1.56 -9.80 -20.87
C ILE A 18 0.22 -10.29 -20.27
N PHE A 19 0.27 -11.26 -19.34
CA PHE A 19 -0.95 -11.91 -18.85
C PHE A 19 -1.80 -11.03 -17.95
N THR A 20 -1.20 -10.06 -17.26
CA THR A 20 -1.92 -9.15 -16.36
C THR A 20 -1.36 -7.72 -16.47
N ALA A 21 -2.17 -6.73 -16.07
CA ALA A 21 -1.72 -5.34 -15.95
C ALA A 21 -0.49 -5.23 -15.02
N GLY A 22 -0.51 -5.96 -13.89
CA GLY A 22 0.61 -5.99 -12.96
C GLY A 22 1.90 -6.56 -13.55
N SER A 23 1.82 -7.58 -14.45
CA SER A 23 3.01 -8.12 -15.12
C SER A 23 3.60 -7.13 -16.14
N ILE A 24 2.76 -6.33 -16.79
CA ILE A 24 3.18 -5.25 -17.70
C ILE A 24 3.85 -4.14 -16.89
N ALA A 25 3.21 -3.69 -15.80
CA ALA A 25 3.76 -2.68 -14.90
C ALA A 25 5.12 -3.09 -14.32
N ARG A 26 5.25 -4.34 -13.85
CA ARG A 26 6.53 -4.88 -13.39
C ARG A 26 7.59 -4.87 -14.49
N SER A 27 7.23 -5.31 -15.70
CA SER A 27 8.18 -5.31 -16.85
C SER A 27 8.63 -3.90 -17.20
N PHE A 28 7.74 -2.91 -17.07
CA PHE A 28 8.07 -1.50 -17.26
C PHE A 28 9.08 -1.03 -16.22
N LEU A 29 8.83 -1.24 -14.94
CA LEU A 29 9.73 -0.87 -13.85
C LEU A 29 11.10 -1.53 -14.00
N VAL A 30 11.15 -2.79 -14.43
CA VAL A 30 12.41 -3.51 -14.71
C VAL A 30 13.18 -2.91 -15.90
N ALA A 31 12.48 -2.35 -16.91
CA ALA A 31 13.11 -1.71 -18.05
C ALA A 31 13.81 -0.38 -17.71
N PHE A 32 13.32 0.34 -16.69
CA PHE A 32 13.88 1.60 -16.19
C PHE A 32 14.95 1.37 -15.11
N LYS A 33 15.88 0.44 -15.36
CA LYS A 33 16.94 0.05 -14.42
C LYS A 33 17.81 1.21 -13.90
N SER A 34 18.01 2.25 -14.72
CA SER A 34 18.86 3.39 -14.35
C SER A 34 18.31 4.20 -13.16
N ASP A 35 16.98 4.22 -12.99
CA ASP A 35 16.33 5.03 -11.96
C ASP A 35 16.16 4.26 -10.63
N PHE A 36 16.16 2.94 -10.69
CA PHE A 36 15.94 2.06 -9.53
C PHE A 36 17.20 1.28 -9.10
N GLY A 37 18.32 1.45 -9.81
CA GLY A 37 19.49 0.61 -9.65
C GLY A 37 19.26 -0.78 -10.25
N ASP A 38 19.82 -1.83 -9.63
CA ASP A 38 19.56 -3.19 -10.09
C ASP A 38 18.10 -3.56 -9.81
N ALA A 39 17.33 -3.81 -10.89
CA ALA A 39 15.91 -4.16 -10.80
C ALA A 39 15.65 -5.46 -10.00
N SER A 40 16.68 -6.27 -9.76
CA SER A 40 16.62 -7.39 -8.82
C SER A 40 16.31 -6.93 -7.39
N ASN A 41 16.69 -5.70 -7.04
CA ASN A 41 16.47 -5.11 -5.70
C ASN A 41 15.05 -4.56 -5.51
N LEU A 42 14.22 -4.50 -6.55
CA LEU A 42 12.80 -4.14 -6.41
C LEU A 42 11.94 -5.30 -5.89
N SER A 43 12.44 -6.54 -5.93
CA SER A 43 11.77 -7.64 -5.27
C SER A 43 11.99 -7.54 -3.76
N TYR A 44 10.90 -7.41 -2.99
CA TYR A 44 11.00 -7.46 -1.52
C TYR A 44 11.70 -8.73 -1.01
N LEU A 45 11.61 -9.83 -1.73
CA LEU A 45 12.32 -11.08 -1.43
C LEU A 45 13.85 -10.90 -1.50
N ASN A 46 14.34 -10.06 -2.40
CA ASN A 46 15.77 -9.76 -2.48
C ASN A 46 16.22 -8.77 -1.41
N ILE A 47 15.34 -7.85 -0.98
CA ILE A 47 15.64 -6.93 0.13
C ILE A 47 15.87 -7.73 1.42
N PHE A 48 15.07 -8.76 1.65
CA PHE A 48 15.08 -9.54 2.89
C PHE A 48 15.83 -10.88 2.80
N LYS A 49 16.57 -11.17 1.72
CA LYS A 49 17.24 -12.49 1.51
C LYS A 49 18.24 -12.86 2.61
N ASP A 50 18.90 -11.87 3.23
CA ASP A 50 19.94 -12.06 4.25
C ASP A 50 19.43 -11.72 5.67
N VAL A 51 18.12 -11.63 5.87
CA VAL A 51 17.49 -11.33 7.16
C VAL A 51 17.25 -12.63 7.92
N ASP A 52 17.27 -12.54 9.24
CA ASP A 52 16.86 -13.64 10.13
C ASP A 52 15.45 -14.11 9.77
N GLN A 53 15.32 -15.44 9.52
CA GLN A 53 14.08 -16.05 9.03
C GLN A 53 12.92 -15.84 10.01
N ASN A 54 13.17 -15.91 11.32
CA ASN A 54 12.10 -15.73 12.32
C ASN A 54 11.55 -14.30 12.30
N LYS A 55 12.44 -13.31 12.10
CA LYS A 55 12.01 -11.91 11.96
C LYS A 55 11.21 -11.71 10.67
N PHE A 56 11.64 -12.33 9.57
CA PHE A 56 10.94 -12.24 8.30
C PHE A 56 9.56 -12.92 8.37
N ASP A 57 9.48 -14.11 8.95
CA ASP A 57 8.22 -14.84 9.12
C ASP A 57 7.23 -14.04 9.98
N ARG A 58 7.72 -13.39 11.05
CA ARG A 58 6.89 -12.54 11.89
C ARG A 58 6.41 -11.28 11.15
N LEU A 59 7.26 -10.65 10.34
CA LEU A 59 6.87 -9.54 9.47
C LEU A 59 5.78 -9.98 8.49
N LEU A 60 5.96 -11.14 7.86
CA LEU A 60 4.99 -11.68 6.91
C LEU A 60 3.66 -11.99 7.59
N ASP A 61 3.68 -12.64 8.74
CA ASP A 61 2.47 -12.96 9.51
C ASP A 61 1.68 -11.69 9.88
N TYR A 62 2.36 -10.67 10.41
CA TYR A 62 1.74 -9.39 10.76
C TYR A 62 1.18 -8.66 9.53
N SER A 63 1.92 -8.66 8.44
CA SER A 63 1.47 -8.03 7.19
C SER A 63 0.22 -8.71 6.63
N MET A 64 0.15 -10.03 6.69
CA MET A 64 -1.02 -10.80 6.25
C MET A 64 -2.23 -10.58 7.15
N GLN A 65 -2.05 -10.44 8.46
CA GLN A 65 -3.14 -10.13 9.40
C GLN A 65 -3.68 -8.71 9.22
N ALA A 66 -2.82 -7.74 8.90
CA ALA A 66 -3.21 -6.36 8.65
C ALA A 66 -3.70 -6.10 7.21
N TYR A 67 -3.57 -7.09 6.31
CA TYR A 67 -3.96 -6.93 4.92
C TYR A 67 -5.45 -7.15 4.70
N TYR A 68 -6.13 -6.09 4.33
CA TYR A 68 -7.52 -6.10 3.88
C TYR A 68 -7.62 -5.39 2.53
N GLY A 69 -8.61 -5.77 1.72
CA GLY A 69 -8.94 -5.03 0.51
C GLY A 69 -9.46 -3.63 0.82
N GLY A 70 -9.77 -2.86 -0.21
CA GLY A 70 -10.36 -1.53 -0.05
C GLY A 70 -11.63 -1.58 0.82
N LYS A 71 -11.77 -0.61 1.73
CA LYS A 71 -12.97 -0.49 2.54
C LYS A 71 -14.13 -0.03 1.67
N VAL A 72 -15.20 -0.81 1.66
CA VAL A 72 -16.46 -0.46 1.02
C VAL A 72 -17.55 -0.48 2.09
N GLU A 73 -18.14 0.66 2.38
CA GLU A 73 -19.14 0.80 3.43
C GLU A 73 -20.22 1.77 3.01
N SER A 74 -21.48 1.45 3.32
CA SER A 74 -22.63 2.31 3.10
C SER A 74 -22.99 3.01 4.40
N TYR A 75 -22.85 4.33 4.47
CA TYR A 75 -23.20 5.14 5.66
C TYR A 75 -24.64 5.59 5.66
N ALA A 76 -25.33 5.49 4.50
CA ALA A 76 -26.74 5.79 4.38
C ALA A 76 -27.42 4.76 3.47
N ILE A 77 -28.63 4.33 3.86
CA ILE A 77 -29.44 3.39 3.09
C ILE A 77 -30.79 4.05 2.83
N GLY A 78 -31.25 4.04 1.58
CA GLY A 78 -32.53 4.60 1.17
C GLY A 78 -32.40 5.53 -0.03
N TYR A 79 -33.49 6.27 -0.32
CA TYR A 79 -33.51 7.23 -1.40
C TYR A 79 -32.77 8.52 -0.97
N ILE A 80 -31.75 8.88 -1.76
CA ILE A 80 -30.99 10.12 -1.58
C ILE A 80 -31.33 11.02 -2.78
N LYS A 81 -31.97 12.17 -2.51
CA LYS A 81 -32.45 13.06 -3.55
C LYS A 81 -31.33 13.67 -4.39
N ASP A 82 -30.27 14.13 -3.73
CA ASP A 82 -29.12 14.77 -4.36
C ASP A 82 -27.85 14.04 -3.91
N ALA A 83 -27.14 13.42 -4.85
CA ALA A 83 -25.88 12.71 -4.57
C ALA A 83 -24.80 13.15 -5.53
N TYR A 84 -23.56 13.29 -5.01
CA TYR A 84 -22.38 13.56 -5.80
C TYR A 84 -21.45 12.35 -5.77
N ILE A 85 -20.90 12.01 -6.93
CA ILE A 85 -19.83 10.99 -7.03
C ILE A 85 -18.51 11.75 -7.02
N ILE A 86 -17.70 11.50 -6.00
CA ILE A 86 -16.36 12.07 -5.87
C ILE A 86 -15.36 10.93 -6.01
N ASP A 87 -14.45 11.06 -6.96
CA ASP A 87 -13.34 10.13 -7.16
C ASP A 87 -11.99 10.85 -7.02
N LYS A 88 -11.04 10.20 -6.36
CA LYS A 88 -9.69 10.73 -6.23
C LYS A 88 -8.84 10.30 -7.41
N ASN A 89 -8.51 11.25 -8.27
CA ASN A 89 -7.64 10.99 -9.41
C ASN A 89 -6.27 10.44 -8.96
N SER A 90 -5.85 9.34 -9.59
CA SER A 90 -4.53 8.74 -9.37
C SER A 90 -4.21 8.46 -7.89
N ALA A 91 -5.17 7.91 -7.12
CA ALA A 91 -5.00 7.68 -5.68
C ALA A 91 -3.81 6.77 -5.36
N TYR A 92 -3.65 5.65 -6.08
CA TYR A 92 -2.52 4.73 -5.90
C TYR A 92 -1.18 5.36 -6.26
N PRO A 93 -1.01 6.01 -7.43
CA PRO A 93 0.19 6.75 -7.75
C PRO A 93 0.56 7.80 -6.70
N ALA A 94 -0.42 8.58 -6.22
CA ALA A 94 -0.20 9.59 -5.19
C ALA A 94 0.27 8.98 -3.85
N ALA A 95 -0.08 7.74 -3.57
CA ALA A 95 0.45 7.01 -2.42
C ALA A 95 1.87 6.49 -2.70
N LEU A 96 2.11 5.89 -3.88
CA LEU A 96 3.40 5.29 -4.24
C LEU A 96 4.56 6.29 -4.23
N ILE A 97 4.34 7.53 -4.68
CA ILE A 97 5.40 8.56 -4.68
C ILE A 97 5.85 8.97 -3.28
N GLN A 98 5.08 8.64 -2.25
CA GLN A 98 5.36 8.95 -0.85
C GLN A 98 6.02 7.79 -0.11
N LEU A 99 6.16 6.61 -0.74
CA LEU A 99 6.76 5.45 -0.10
C LEU A 99 8.28 5.56 -0.10
N PRO A 100 8.93 5.70 1.07
CA PRO A 100 10.37 5.66 1.16
C PRO A 100 10.91 4.26 0.89
N LYS A 101 12.16 4.16 0.48
CA LYS A 101 12.81 2.89 0.18
C LYS A 101 13.01 2.09 1.46
N LEU A 102 12.58 0.83 1.45
CA LEU A 102 12.80 -0.12 2.54
C LEU A 102 14.27 -0.52 2.63
N THR A 103 14.74 -0.75 3.85
CA THR A 103 15.99 -1.46 4.12
C THR A 103 15.70 -2.93 4.46
N ASN A 104 16.73 -3.72 4.69
CA ASN A 104 16.61 -5.11 5.15
C ASN A 104 16.53 -5.25 6.69
N GLU A 105 16.37 -4.16 7.42
CA GLU A 105 16.40 -4.16 8.88
C GLU A 105 14.98 -4.26 9.45
N ILE A 106 14.67 -5.41 10.04
CA ILE A 106 13.39 -5.70 10.70
C ILE A 106 13.57 -5.52 12.21
N ILE A 107 12.68 -4.72 12.80
CA ILE A 107 12.60 -4.44 14.23
C ILE A 107 11.36 -5.13 14.79
N ILE A 108 11.51 -5.78 15.93
CA ILE A 108 10.41 -6.37 16.72
C ILE A 108 10.54 -5.79 18.12
N GLN A 109 9.48 -5.20 18.63
CA GLN A 109 9.49 -4.50 19.91
C GLN A 109 8.18 -4.72 20.66
N ASP A 110 8.26 -4.98 21.95
CA ASP A 110 7.11 -5.03 22.87
C ASP A 110 6.69 -3.60 23.27
N GLY A 111 5.38 -3.38 23.38
CA GLY A 111 4.81 -2.06 23.65
C GLY A 111 4.93 -1.10 22.45
N ASP A 112 4.85 0.21 22.71
CA ASP A 112 4.87 1.27 21.69
C ASP A 112 6.16 2.12 21.69
N ASP A 113 7.17 1.74 22.48
CA ASP A 113 8.40 2.50 22.54
C ASP A 113 9.12 2.54 21.19
N GLY A 114 9.41 3.75 20.73
CA GLY A 114 10.06 4.00 19.44
C GLY A 114 9.19 3.79 18.20
N LEU A 115 7.91 3.40 18.30
CA LEU A 115 7.02 3.14 17.16
C LEU A 115 6.90 4.35 16.22
N ASP A 116 6.93 5.56 16.75
CA ASP A 116 6.82 6.80 15.96
C ASP A 116 8.03 7.07 15.05
N ASN A 117 9.15 6.35 15.24
CA ASN A 117 10.33 6.44 14.38
C ASN A 117 10.19 5.66 13.06
N TYR A 118 9.13 4.86 12.90
CA TYR A 118 8.98 3.98 11.74
C TYR A 118 7.83 4.41 10.85
N PHE A 119 8.09 4.50 9.55
CA PHE A 119 7.07 4.70 8.54
C PHE A 119 6.31 3.39 8.26
N TYR A 120 7.05 2.28 8.18
CA TYR A 120 6.49 0.95 7.91
C TYR A 120 6.47 0.15 9.21
N ALA A 121 5.29 0.00 9.79
CA ALA A 121 5.08 -0.89 10.92
C ALA A 121 3.69 -1.53 10.90
N PHE A 122 3.62 -2.72 11.47
CA PHE A 122 2.40 -3.43 11.78
C PHE A 122 2.31 -3.55 13.31
N VAL A 123 1.20 -3.13 13.86
CA VAL A 123 1.01 -2.96 15.30
C VAL A 123 -0.04 -3.95 15.80
N ARG A 124 0.35 -4.83 16.71
CA ARG A 124 -0.59 -5.69 17.43
C ARG A 124 -1.09 -4.95 18.67
N CYS A 125 -2.39 -4.82 18.79
CA CYS A 125 -2.98 -3.96 19.81
C CYS A 125 -4.38 -4.39 20.23
N ASN A 126 -4.81 -3.82 21.36
CA ASN A 126 -6.20 -3.78 21.78
C ASN A 126 -6.77 -2.39 21.49
N ILE A 127 -7.94 -2.31 20.88
CA ILE A 127 -8.56 -1.04 20.47
C ILE A 127 -9.94 -0.93 21.10
N THR A 128 -10.32 0.28 21.50
CA THR A 128 -11.69 0.59 21.89
C THR A 128 -12.24 1.71 21.02
N ILE A 129 -13.22 1.37 20.17
CA ILE A 129 -13.98 2.31 19.34
C ILE A 129 -15.32 2.53 20.03
N LYS A 130 -15.50 3.69 20.67
CA LYS A 130 -16.67 3.95 21.52
C LYS A 130 -17.90 4.35 20.73
N ASP A 131 -17.70 5.13 19.67
CA ASP A 131 -18.80 5.64 18.85
C ASP A 131 -18.97 4.77 17.60
N LYS A 132 -20.12 4.17 17.44
CA LYS A 132 -20.48 3.37 16.26
C LYS A 132 -20.56 4.19 14.96
N ASN A 133 -20.72 5.50 15.07
CA ASN A 133 -20.76 6.42 13.93
C ASN A 133 -19.38 6.99 13.60
N PHE A 134 -18.34 6.66 14.38
CA PHE A 134 -16.98 7.09 14.09
C PHE A 134 -16.47 6.42 12.82
N ILE A 135 -16.15 7.22 11.82
CA ILE A 135 -15.59 6.75 10.56
C ILE A 135 -14.10 6.49 10.75
N HIS A 136 -13.68 5.23 10.59
CA HIS A 136 -12.30 4.80 10.81
C HIS A 136 -11.86 3.79 9.75
N PRO A 137 -10.54 3.64 9.49
CA PRO A 137 -10.02 2.73 8.46
C PRO A 137 -10.07 1.25 8.86
N ILE A 138 -10.23 0.94 10.15
CA ILE A 138 -10.12 -0.45 10.64
C ILE A 138 -11.20 -1.33 10.01
N ILE A 139 -10.75 -2.48 9.51
CA ILE A 139 -11.58 -3.54 8.96
C ILE A 139 -11.24 -4.82 9.71
N ILE A 140 -12.24 -5.62 10.02
CA ILE A 140 -12.06 -7.00 10.48
C ILE A 140 -12.94 -7.94 9.68
N LYS A 141 -12.59 -9.21 9.66
CA LYS A 141 -13.45 -10.24 9.09
C LYS A 141 -14.49 -10.69 10.13
N ASN A 142 -15.74 -10.69 9.72
CA ASN A 142 -16.79 -11.28 10.53
C ASN A 142 -16.53 -12.80 10.64
N PRO A 143 -16.42 -13.36 11.85
CA PRO A 143 -16.08 -14.77 12.04
C PRO A 143 -17.14 -15.75 11.53
N VAL A 144 -18.39 -15.27 11.33
CA VAL A 144 -19.50 -16.13 10.89
C VAL A 144 -19.52 -16.29 9.36
N ASN A 145 -19.34 -15.20 8.61
CA ASN A 145 -19.52 -15.20 7.15
C ASN A 145 -18.30 -14.72 6.36
N ASN A 146 -17.19 -14.44 7.05
CA ASN A 146 -15.92 -13.97 6.48
C ASN A 146 -16.02 -12.66 5.67
N VAL A 147 -17.09 -11.87 5.87
CA VAL A 147 -17.28 -10.58 5.22
C VAL A 147 -16.51 -9.51 5.98
N ASN A 148 -15.92 -8.57 5.26
CA ASN A 148 -15.27 -7.40 5.85
C ASN A 148 -16.30 -6.48 6.51
N ILE A 149 -16.09 -6.15 7.77
CA ILE A 149 -16.95 -5.25 8.55
C ILE A 149 -16.12 -4.15 9.21
N SER A 150 -16.77 -3.01 9.43
CA SER A 150 -16.26 -1.92 10.25
C SER A 150 -16.63 -2.19 11.70
N PRO A 151 -15.68 -2.51 12.59
CA PRO A 151 -15.99 -2.89 13.94
C PRO A 151 -16.23 -1.68 14.84
N TYR A 152 -16.98 -1.89 15.93
CA TYR A 152 -17.06 -0.96 17.07
C TYR A 152 -16.98 -1.74 18.39
N GLY A 153 -16.72 -1.04 19.47
CA GLY A 153 -16.54 -1.65 20.79
C GLY A 153 -15.08 -2.02 21.07
N TYR A 154 -14.87 -3.02 21.89
CA TYR A 154 -13.55 -3.50 22.26
C TYR A 154 -13.08 -4.62 21.35
N LEU A 155 -11.94 -4.39 20.73
CA LEU A 155 -11.25 -5.34 19.85
C LEU A 155 -9.96 -5.77 20.52
N LYS A 156 -9.77 -7.07 20.67
CA LYS A 156 -8.61 -7.63 21.35
C LYS A 156 -7.66 -8.29 20.37
N ASN A 157 -6.38 -8.03 20.55
CA ASN A 157 -5.28 -8.74 19.86
C ASN A 157 -5.42 -8.70 18.33
N ILE A 158 -5.70 -7.52 17.76
CA ILE A 158 -5.74 -7.32 16.32
C ILE A 158 -4.43 -6.70 15.81
N VAL A 159 -4.10 -6.99 14.56
CA VAL A 159 -2.95 -6.37 13.89
C VAL A 159 -3.45 -5.32 12.91
N ILE A 160 -2.90 -4.12 13.01
CA ILE A 160 -3.22 -2.97 12.15
C ILE A 160 -1.93 -2.37 11.58
N THR A 161 -2.06 -1.59 10.52
CA THR A 161 -0.93 -0.82 9.99
C THR A 161 -0.61 0.39 10.86
N LYS A 162 0.63 0.92 10.76
CA LYS A 162 1.03 2.17 11.45
C LYS A 162 0.12 3.34 11.06
N PHE A 163 -0.34 3.42 9.80
CA PHE A 163 -1.25 4.46 9.34
C PHE A 163 -2.60 4.41 10.05
N GLU A 164 -3.14 3.22 10.26
CA GLU A 164 -4.39 3.03 11.01
C GLU A 164 -4.21 3.37 12.48
N TYR A 165 -3.07 2.97 13.07
CA TYR A 165 -2.70 3.35 14.43
C TYR A 165 -2.63 4.88 14.59
N ASP A 166 -1.92 5.57 13.71
CA ASP A 166 -1.79 7.03 13.74
C ASP A 166 -3.14 7.73 13.58
N TYR A 167 -4.00 7.19 12.70
CA TYR A 167 -5.35 7.70 12.53
C TYR A 167 -6.15 7.59 13.83
N LEU A 168 -6.14 6.45 14.49
CA LEU A 168 -6.85 6.24 15.75
C LEU A 168 -6.32 7.17 16.86
N LYS A 169 -5.01 7.33 16.96
CA LYS A 169 -4.37 8.27 17.91
C LYS A 169 -4.80 9.71 17.64
N LYS A 170 -4.81 10.13 16.38
CA LYS A 170 -5.23 11.47 15.97
C LYS A 170 -6.66 11.80 16.40
N PHE A 171 -7.54 10.82 16.44
CA PHE A 171 -8.94 10.96 16.86
C PHE A 171 -9.19 10.51 18.31
N ASN A 172 -8.13 10.45 19.14
CA ASN A 172 -8.19 10.13 20.56
C ASN A 172 -8.91 8.80 20.87
N GLN A 173 -8.81 7.82 19.96
CA GLN A 173 -9.27 6.47 20.27
C GLN A 173 -8.29 5.77 21.20
N LYS A 174 -8.83 4.93 22.10
CA LYS A 174 -7.96 4.16 23.01
C LYS A 174 -7.32 3.01 22.25
N VAL A 175 -5.99 3.04 22.14
CA VAL A 175 -5.19 1.96 21.57
C VAL A 175 -4.14 1.57 22.60
N GLU A 176 -4.16 0.31 22.98
CA GLU A 176 -3.15 -0.32 23.85
C GLU A 176 -2.27 -1.20 22.97
N VAL A 177 -1.04 -0.78 22.72
CA VAL A 177 -0.08 -1.52 21.91
C VAL A 177 0.49 -2.67 22.72
N LEU A 178 0.44 -3.87 22.17
CA LEU A 178 1.04 -5.07 22.77
C LEU A 178 2.49 -5.23 22.28
N ASP A 179 2.69 -5.17 20.99
CA ASP A 179 3.99 -5.16 20.32
C ASP A 179 3.83 -4.65 18.88
N TYR A 180 4.95 -4.49 18.17
CA TYR A 180 4.95 -4.17 16.75
C TYR A 180 6.11 -4.82 16.00
N VAL A 181 5.92 -4.95 14.69
CA VAL A 181 6.96 -5.31 13.73
C VAL A 181 7.12 -4.16 12.75
N ALA A 182 8.32 -3.61 12.64
CA ALA A 182 8.63 -2.51 11.76
C ALA A 182 9.77 -2.83 10.81
N VAL A 183 9.80 -2.14 9.68
CA VAL A 183 10.92 -2.17 8.74
C VAL A 183 11.52 -0.78 8.66
N LYS A 184 12.84 -0.67 8.82
CA LYS A 184 13.54 0.60 8.62
C LYS A 184 13.49 1.02 7.14
N HIS A 185 13.61 2.30 6.90
CA HIS A 185 13.59 2.90 5.58
C HIS A 185 14.69 3.95 5.44
N GLU A 186 15.12 4.19 4.22
CA GLU A 186 16.06 5.26 3.88
C GLU A 186 15.33 6.60 3.93
N GLN A 187 15.85 7.56 4.67
CA GLN A 187 15.29 8.91 4.71
C GLN A 187 15.50 9.61 3.36
N ASN A 188 14.46 10.31 2.89
CA ASN A 188 14.49 11.09 1.65
C ASN A 188 14.78 10.29 0.37
N ASN A 189 14.68 8.99 0.40
CA ASN A 189 14.79 8.12 -0.78
C ASN A 189 13.42 7.54 -1.15
N TYR A 190 12.83 8.06 -2.23
CA TYR A 190 11.49 7.70 -2.74
C TYR A 190 11.63 7.05 -4.11
N PRO A 191 11.89 5.74 -4.21
CA PRO A 191 12.30 5.06 -5.44
C PRO A 191 11.27 5.15 -6.56
N TYR A 192 9.98 5.26 -6.22
CA TYR A 192 8.90 5.31 -7.21
C TYR A 192 8.58 6.73 -7.70
N LYS A 193 9.05 7.76 -7.00
CA LYS A 193 8.62 9.15 -7.24
C LYS A 193 8.88 9.58 -8.68
N HIS A 194 10.12 9.50 -9.13
CA HIS A 194 10.51 9.99 -10.45
C HIS A 194 9.77 9.28 -11.59
N ILE A 195 9.72 7.95 -11.58
CA ILE A 195 9.05 7.18 -12.63
C ILE A 195 7.55 7.40 -12.66
N ILE A 196 6.90 7.50 -11.50
CA ILE A 196 5.46 7.76 -11.40
C ILE A 196 5.14 9.18 -11.91
N GLU A 197 5.93 10.17 -11.56
CA GLU A 197 5.79 11.56 -12.05
C GLU A 197 5.95 11.64 -13.57
N LEU A 198 6.91 10.92 -14.14
CA LEU A 198 7.09 10.81 -15.60
C LEU A 198 5.85 10.21 -16.27
N LEU A 199 5.36 9.08 -15.77
CA LEU A 199 4.17 8.40 -16.30
C LEU A 199 2.90 9.27 -16.22
N ILE A 200 2.71 9.95 -15.10
CA ILE A 200 1.59 10.87 -14.92
C ILE A 200 1.69 12.03 -15.91
N ASN A 201 2.87 12.65 -16.03
CA ASN A 201 3.08 13.75 -16.95
C ASN A 201 2.85 13.32 -18.41
N ASP A 202 3.42 12.19 -18.82
CA ASP A 202 3.22 11.65 -20.17
C ASP A 202 1.74 11.39 -20.47
N ARG A 203 1.01 10.78 -19.53
CA ARG A 203 -0.42 10.53 -19.67
C ARG A 203 -1.25 11.79 -19.96
N TYR A 204 -0.88 12.91 -19.34
CA TYR A 204 -1.62 14.17 -19.53
C TYR A 204 -1.14 15.00 -20.72
N THR A 205 0.06 14.78 -21.21
CA THR A 205 0.65 15.55 -22.31
C THR A 205 0.59 14.85 -23.66
N THR A 206 0.52 13.51 -23.67
CA THR A 206 0.50 12.74 -24.91
C THR A 206 -0.81 12.87 -25.67
N THR A 207 -0.72 13.08 -26.98
CA THR A 207 -1.87 13.02 -27.88
C THR A 207 -2.23 11.58 -28.31
N ASN A 208 -1.36 10.62 -28.02
CA ASN A 208 -1.56 9.21 -28.34
C ASN A 208 -2.37 8.50 -27.26
N LYS A 209 -3.67 8.31 -27.53
CA LYS A 209 -4.59 7.65 -26.59
C LYS A 209 -4.11 6.28 -26.09
N SER A 210 -3.52 5.45 -26.97
CA SER A 210 -3.03 4.12 -26.57
C SER A 210 -1.83 4.21 -25.63
N ARG A 211 -1.02 5.28 -25.72
CA ARG A 211 0.08 5.55 -24.80
C ARG A 211 -0.48 6.01 -23.45
N ALA A 212 -1.43 6.93 -23.43
CA ALA A 212 -2.10 7.36 -22.20
C ALA A 212 -2.80 6.20 -21.46
N ASP A 213 -3.40 5.24 -22.20
CA ASP A 213 -4.01 4.04 -21.62
C ASP A 213 -2.94 3.08 -21.05
N LEU A 214 -1.77 2.98 -21.69
CA LEU A 214 -0.64 2.21 -21.16
C LEU A 214 -0.13 2.81 -19.85
N ASP A 215 0.07 4.13 -19.79
CA ASP A 215 0.49 4.83 -18.58
C ASP A 215 -0.48 4.60 -17.45
N LYS A 216 -1.78 4.74 -17.71
CA LYS A 216 -2.83 4.42 -16.74
C LYS A 216 -2.74 2.98 -16.23
N THR A 217 -2.45 2.02 -17.12
CA THR A 217 -2.32 0.60 -16.76
C THR A 217 -1.10 0.32 -15.89
N ILE A 218 0.00 1.04 -16.11
CA ILE A 218 1.25 0.87 -15.36
C ILE A 218 1.15 1.48 -13.96
N VAL A 219 0.43 2.60 -13.83
CA VAL A 219 0.38 3.38 -12.58
C VAL A 219 -0.73 2.90 -11.63
N ASN A 220 -1.77 2.23 -12.14
CA ASN A 220 -2.88 1.68 -11.34
C ASN A 220 -2.67 0.20 -11.04
#